data_471adc6dfb075ae2e5861d24b0bedf7a
#
_entry.id   471adc6dfb075ae2e5861d24b0bedf7a
#
_cell.length_a   1.000
_cell.length_b   1.000
_cell.length_c   1.000
_cell.angle_alpha   90.00
_cell.angle_beta   90.00
_cell.angle_gamma   90.00
#
_symmetry.space_group_name_H-M   'P 1'
#
loop_
_entity.id
_entity.type
_entity.pdbx_description
1 polymer ?
#
loop_
_entity_poly.entity_id
_entity_poly.type
_entity_poly.pdbx_seq_one_letter_code
_entity_poly.pdbx_strand_id
1 'polypeptide(L)'
;MSKSALHLVEKEVMDKTKALDAALTQIERSFGKGSIMKLGQEQAVEIDSVSTGSLGLDIALGIGGLPRGRVIEIYGPESSGKTTLSLHVVAEAQKAGGTCAFVDAEHALDPAYARKLGVDLDELLISQPDTGEQALEIADTLVRSGAIDVLVVDSVAALVPRAELEGEMGDTHVGLQARLMSQALRKLTSSISRSHCMVIFINQIRMKIGVMFGNPETTSGGNALKFYSSVRLDIRRIGAIKDRDDVVGNQTRVKVVKNKVAPPFKVVEFDIMYGEGISKTGELLDHGVNAGIVEKSGSWFSYDSQRIGQGRENAKRFLLENTEVADTIELRIRENAGLLAESMLKGGQEEAAGAAESDGAQEGVAD
;
A
#
# COMPACT_ATOMS: atom_id res chain seq x y z
N MET A 1 -22.68 -2.56 50.58
CA MET A 1 -21.35 -3.07 50.85
C MET A 1 -20.80 -2.41 52.11
N SER A 2 -20.22 -3.15 53.05
CA SER A 2 -19.67 -2.62 54.32
C SER A 2 -18.46 -1.75 54.02
N LYS A 3 -18.26 -0.62 54.80
CA LYS A 3 -17.09 0.25 54.70
C LYS A 3 -15.75 -0.50 54.79
N SER A 4 -15.71 -1.62 55.52
CA SER A 4 -14.55 -2.51 55.62
C SER A 4 -14.22 -3.25 54.33
N ALA A 5 -15.23 -3.66 53.54
CA ALA A 5 -15.00 -4.33 52.26
C ALA A 5 -14.48 -3.36 51.16
N LEU A 6 -14.94 -2.10 51.20
CA LEU A 6 -14.42 -1.04 50.30
C LEU A 6 -12.94 -0.75 50.58
N HIS A 7 -12.55 -0.67 51.85
CA HIS A 7 -11.18 -0.35 52.25
C HIS A 7 -10.20 -1.49 51.91
N LEU A 8 -10.63 -2.74 51.98
CA LEU A 8 -9.85 -3.92 51.54
C LEU A 8 -9.63 -3.90 50.01
N VAL A 9 -10.66 -3.58 49.23
CA VAL A 9 -10.57 -3.49 47.76
C VAL A 9 -9.64 -2.34 47.36
N GLU A 10 -9.76 -1.16 48.00
CA GLU A 10 -8.87 -0.03 47.73
C GLU A 10 -7.39 -0.34 48.05
N LYS A 11 -7.12 -1.06 49.13
CA LYS A 11 -5.77 -1.49 49.51
C LYS A 11 -5.19 -2.50 48.51
N GLU A 12 -5.97 -3.49 48.07
CA GLU A 12 -5.52 -4.44 47.06
C GLU A 12 -5.25 -3.78 45.68
N VAL A 13 -6.07 -2.80 45.28
CA VAL A 13 -5.86 -2.03 44.07
C VAL A 13 -4.57 -1.18 44.16
N MET A 14 -4.33 -0.53 45.29
CA MET A 14 -3.10 0.24 45.52
C MET A 14 -1.84 -0.65 45.51
N ASP A 15 -1.90 -1.84 46.08
CA ASP A 15 -0.76 -2.77 46.09
C ASP A 15 -0.48 -3.33 44.69
N LYS A 16 -1.52 -3.59 43.86
CA LYS A 16 -1.38 -3.98 42.44
C LYS A 16 -0.77 -2.87 41.61
N THR A 17 -1.21 -1.62 41.80
CA THR A 17 -0.66 -0.46 41.06
C THR A 17 0.82 -0.27 41.36
N LYS A 18 1.25 -0.33 42.66
CA LYS A 18 2.65 -0.24 43.04
C LYS A 18 3.51 -1.37 42.47
N ALA A 19 2.99 -2.60 42.48
CA ALA A 19 3.66 -3.75 41.87
C ALA A 19 3.84 -3.58 40.35
N LEU A 20 2.82 -3.05 39.67
CA LEU A 20 2.88 -2.75 38.23
C LEU A 20 3.94 -1.66 37.95
N ASP A 21 3.93 -0.56 38.69
CA ASP A 21 4.90 0.54 38.51
C ASP A 21 6.34 0.08 38.73
N ALA A 22 6.56 -0.80 39.73
CA ALA A 22 7.86 -1.41 39.97
C ALA A 22 8.29 -2.30 38.78
N ALA A 23 7.39 -3.10 38.24
CA ALA A 23 7.64 -3.94 37.07
C ALA A 23 7.95 -3.10 35.82
N LEU A 24 7.18 -2.03 35.54
CA LEU A 24 7.43 -1.10 34.45
C LEU A 24 8.81 -0.45 34.56
N THR A 25 9.16 0.03 35.76
CA THR A 25 10.49 0.61 36.03
C THR A 25 11.62 -0.41 35.79
N GLN A 26 11.42 -1.66 36.19
CA GLN A 26 12.40 -2.73 35.98
C GLN A 26 12.57 -3.05 34.50
N ILE A 27 11.47 -3.10 33.71
CA ILE A 27 11.48 -3.31 32.26
C ILE A 27 12.26 -2.17 31.58
N GLU A 28 11.95 -0.92 31.90
CA GLU A 28 12.64 0.23 31.32
C GLU A 28 14.15 0.25 31.66
N ARG A 29 14.54 -0.16 32.86
CA ARG A 29 15.96 -0.29 33.23
C ARG A 29 16.68 -1.40 32.48
N SER A 30 15.98 -2.52 32.20
CA SER A 30 16.58 -3.69 31.56
C SER A 30 16.63 -3.58 30.05
N PHE A 31 15.63 -2.93 29.44
CA PHE A 31 15.40 -2.92 27.98
C PHE A 31 15.42 -1.51 27.36
N GLY A 32 15.54 -0.45 28.18
CA GLY A 32 15.54 0.94 27.75
C GLY A 32 14.16 1.61 27.86
N LYS A 33 14.16 2.96 27.86
CA LYS A 33 12.93 3.76 27.84
C LYS A 33 12.13 3.49 26.59
N GLY A 34 10.80 3.37 26.74
CA GLY A 34 9.89 3.09 25.62
C GLY A 34 9.76 1.60 25.27
N SER A 35 10.44 0.68 26.01
CA SER A 35 10.27 -0.77 25.82
C SER A 35 8.87 -1.27 26.20
N ILE A 36 8.14 -0.50 27.00
CA ILE A 36 6.74 -0.73 27.35
C ILE A 36 6.02 0.61 27.46
N MET A 37 4.81 0.70 26.91
CA MET A 37 3.98 1.91 26.94
C MET A 37 2.50 1.57 27.10
N LYS A 38 1.72 2.51 27.62
CA LYS A 38 0.25 2.40 27.64
C LYS A 38 -0.29 2.96 26.32
N LEU A 39 -1.02 2.16 25.56
CA LEU A 39 -1.51 2.51 24.22
C LEU A 39 -2.39 3.77 24.18
N GLY A 40 -3.02 4.15 25.29
CA GLY A 40 -3.86 5.36 25.37
C GLY A 40 -3.14 6.63 25.81
N GLN A 41 -1.81 6.60 26.03
CA GLN A 41 -1.03 7.77 26.46
C GLN A 41 -0.34 8.50 25.30
N GLU A 42 -0.15 7.85 24.16
CA GLU A 42 0.32 8.49 22.93
C GLU A 42 -0.87 8.75 22.00
N GLN A 43 -0.84 9.88 21.30
CA GLN A 43 -1.74 10.13 20.16
C GLN A 43 -1.71 8.92 19.26
N ALA A 44 -2.86 8.51 18.70
CA ALA A 44 -2.92 7.41 17.75
C ALA A 44 -1.80 7.61 16.73
N VAL A 45 -0.83 6.67 16.70
CA VAL A 45 0.30 6.76 15.78
C VAL A 45 -0.29 6.73 14.38
N GLU A 46 -0.26 7.86 13.72
CA GLU A 46 -0.66 7.98 12.33
C GLU A 46 0.24 7.05 11.52
N ILE A 47 -0.35 6.08 10.82
CA ILE A 47 0.42 5.12 10.03
C ILE A 47 0.66 5.76 8.67
N ASP A 48 1.91 6.14 8.42
CA ASP A 48 2.33 6.62 7.11
C ASP A 48 2.02 5.60 6.03
N SER A 49 1.55 6.08 4.90
CA SER A 49 1.19 5.24 3.76
C SER A 49 1.81 5.77 2.45
N VAL A 50 1.89 4.89 1.46
CA VAL A 50 2.25 5.22 0.08
C VAL A 50 1.05 4.91 -0.79
N SER A 51 0.64 5.87 -1.63
CA SER A 51 -0.44 5.67 -2.60
C SER A 51 -0.16 4.48 -3.50
N THR A 52 -1.21 3.76 -3.86
CA THR A 52 -1.13 2.65 -4.82
C THR A 52 -1.18 3.10 -6.28
N GLY A 53 -1.40 4.39 -6.52
CA GLY A 53 -1.70 4.93 -7.85
C GLY A 53 -3.17 4.72 -8.27
N SER A 54 -3.94 3.95 -7.50
CA SER A 54 -5.38 3.77 -7.65
C SER A 54 -6.12 4.44 -6.49
N LEU A 55 -6.89 5.48 -6.80
CA LEU A 55 -7.67 6.22 -5.80
C LEU A 55 -8.67 5.31 -5.08
N GLY A 56 -9.35 4.45 -5.82
CA GLY A 56 -10.29 3.50 -5.25
C GLY A 56 -9.64 2.52 -4.28
N LEU A 57 -8.44 2.03 -4.60
CA LEU A 57 -7.69 1.12 -3.71
C LEU A 57 -7.18 1.85 -2.47
N ASP A 58 -6.70 3.08 -2.61
CA ASP A 58 -6.27 3.93 -1.49
C ASP A 58 -7.42 4.14 -0.48
N ILE A 59 -8.63 4.44 -0.98
CA ILE A 59 -9.86 4.56 -0.16
C ILE A 59 -10.22 3.22 0.49
N ALA A 60 -10.10 2.11 -0.25
CA ALA A 60 -10.41 0.79 0.27
C ALA A 60 -9.45 0.35 1.38
N LEU A 61 -8.17 0.76 1.30
CA LEU A 61 -7.16 0.50 2.32
C LEU A 61 -7.39 1.31 3.61
N GLY A 62 -8.12 2.41 3.56
CA GLY A 62 -8.60 3.17 4.73
C GLY A 62 -7.59 4.11 5.37
N ILE A 63 -6.35 4.14 4.87
CA ILE A 63 -5.26 5.01 5.33
C ILE A 63 -4.62 5.79 4.17
N GLY A 64 -5.28 5.84 3.00
CA GLY A 64 -4.80 6.55 1.82
C GLY A 64 -3.72 5.83 1.00
N GLY A 65 -3.45 4.55 1.27
CA GLY A 65 -2.46 3.77 0.56
C GLY A 65 -2.00 2.52 1.29
N LEU A 66 -0.85 1.97 0.90
CA LEU A 66 -0.20 0.84 1.57
C LEU A 66 0.64 1.32 2.76
N PRO A 67 0.56 0.64 3.93
CA PRO A 67 1.26 1.08 5.14
C PRO A 67 2.78 0.94 5.03
N ARG A 68 3.52 1.99 5.43
CA ARG A 68 4.99 1.94 5.59
C ARG A 68 5.39 1.05 6.76
N GLY A 69 6.60 0.51 6.73
CA GLY A 69 7.11 -0.35 7.79
C GLY A 69 6.39 -1.70 7.91
N ARG A 70 5.77 -2.18 6.82
CA ARG A 70 4.97 -3.40 6.82
C ARG A 70 5.27 -4.30 5.62
N VAL A 71 4.94 -5.58 5.80
CA VAL A 71 4.96 -6.57 4.73
C VAL A 71 3.61 -6.58 4.03
N ILE A 72 3.62 -6.47 2.71
CA ILE A 72 2.47 -6.51 1.82
C ILE A 72 2.59 -7.73 0.92
N GLU A 73 1.51 -8.44 0.66
CA GLU A 73 1.45 -9.49 -0.36
C GLU A 73 0.43 -9.12 -1.44
N ILE A 74 0.89 -9.04 -2.69
CA ILE A 74 0.03 -8.87 -3.87
C ILE A 74 0.06 -10.18 -4.63
N TYR A 75 -1.09 -10.86 -4.78
CA TYR A 75 -1.14 -12.15 -5.44
C TYR A 75 -2.33 -12.25 -6.39
N GLY A 76 -2.20 -13.11 -7.39
CA GLY A 76 -3.22 -13.33 -8.39
C GLY A 76 -2.74 -14.20 -9.53
N PRO A 77 -3.61 -14.51 -10.51
CA PRO A 77 -3.25 -15.21 -11.73
C PRO A 77 -2.16 -14.48 -12.53
N GLU A 78 -1.59 -15.14 -13.50
CA GLU A 78 -0.72 -14.51 -14.49
C GLU A 78 -1.46 -13.40 -15.24
N SER A 79 -0.74 -12.36 -15.65
CA SER A 79 -1.28 -11.21 -16.41
C SER A 79 -2.46 -10.48 -15.72
N SER A 80 -2.57 -10.58 -14.39
CA SER A 80 -3.62 -9.89 -13.60
C SER A 80 -3.28 -8.45 -13.24
N GLY A 81 -2.04 -7.97 -13.49
CA GLY A 81 -1.58 -6.61 -13.18
C GLY A 81 -0.80 -6.47 -11.86
N LYS A 82 -0.27 -7.57 -11.29
CA LYS A 82 0.52 -7.54 -10.04
C LYS A 82 1.73 -6.61 -10.13
N THR A 83 2.57 -6.84 -11.12
CA THR A 83 3.79 -6.03 -11.36
C THR A 83 3.41 -4.59 -11.71
N THR A 84 2.37 -4.38 -12.52
CA THR A 84 1.85 -3.04 -12.84
C THR A 84 1.46 -2.27 -11.58
N LEU A 85 0.68 -2.87 -10.68
CA LEU A 85 0.29 -2.23 -9.42
C LEU A 85 1.51 -1.92 -8.55
N SER A 86 2.48 -2.85 -8.45
CA SER A 86 3.70 -2.63 -7.67
C SER A 86 4.56 -1.50 -8.24
N LEU A 87 4.65 -1.38 -9.58
CA LEU A 87 5.38 -0.29 -10.24
C LEU A 87 4.69 1.06 -10.04
N HIS A 88 3.36 1.11 -9.99
CA HIS A 88 2.66 2.34 -9.61
C HIS A 88 2.98 2.75 -8.17
N VAL A 89 3.03 1.79 -7.21
CA VAL A 89 3.45 2.09 -5.83
C VAL A 89 4.87 2.64 -5.79
N VAL A 90 5.80 2.06 -6.57
CA VAL A 90 7.18 2.57 -6.71
C VAL A 90 7.18 4.00 -7.25
N ALA A 91 6.44 4.27 -8.33
CA ALA A 91 6.34 5.59 -8.93
C ALA A 91 5.76 6.63 -7.95
N GLU A 92 4.71 6.29 -7.21
CA GLU A 92 4.12 7.19 -6.20
C GLU A 92 5.10 7.43 -5.02
N ALA A 93 5.85 6.40 -4.60
CA ALA A 93 6.88 6.56 -3.57
C ALA A 93 8.01 7.48 -4.02
N GLN A 94 8.51 7.32 -5.26
CA GLN A 94 9.56 8.18 -5.82
C GLN A 94 9.09 9.63 -5.99
N LYS A 95 7.84 9.87 -6.43
CA LYS A 95 7.23 11.22 -6.47
C LYS A 95 7.21 11.90 -5.10
N ALA A 96 7.05 11.13 -4.03
CA ALA A 96 7.13 11.62 -2.66
C ALA A 96 8.59 11.76 -2.13
N GLY A 97 9.60 11.57 -2.99
CA GLY A 97 11.02 11.65 -2.63
C GLY A 97 11.57 10.37 -1.96
N GLY A 98 10.84 9.25 -2.01
CA GLY A 98 11.26 7.99 -1.43
C GLY A 98 12.21 7.19 -2.31
N THR A 99 13.16 6.50 -1.68
CA THR A 99 14.10 5.60 -2.36
C THR A 99 13.50 4.21 -2.52
N CYS A 100 13.55 3.67 -3.74
CA CYS A 100 12.91 2.41 -4.08
C CYS A 100 13.92 1.38 -4.59
N ALA A 101 13.66 0.11 -4.28
CA ALA A 101 14.44 -1.02 -4.80
C ALA A 101 13.51 -2.12 -5.33
N PHE A 102 13.97 -2.83 -6.36
CA PHE A 102 13.24 -3.90 -7.01
C PHE A 102 14.14 -5.14 -7.13
N VAL A 103 13.75 -6.24 -6.51
CA VAL A 103 14.39 -7.54 -6.62
C VAL A 103 13.60 -8.34 -7.65
N ASP A 104 14.13 -8.39 -8.87
CA ASP A 104 13.55 -9.09 -10.02
C ASP A 104 14.06 -10.52 -10.11
N ALA A 105 13.43 -11.43 -9.38
CA ALA A 105 13.78 -12.85 -9.41
C ALA A 105 13.22 -13.60 -10.64
N GLU A 106 12.29 -13.00 -11.38
CA GLU A 106 11.78 -13.55 -12.65
C GLU A 106 12.63 -13.11 -13.86
N HIS A 107 13.51 -12.11 -13.70
CA HIS A 107 14.31 -11.49 -14.77
C HIS A 107 13.43 -10.95 -15.92
N ALA A 108 12.27 -10.43 -15.58
CA ALA A 108 11.21 -10.06 -16.53
C ALA A 108 10.77 -8.59 -16.46
N LEU A 109 11.46 -7.74 -15.67
CA LEU A 109 11.14 -6.33 -15.59
C LEU A 109 11.44 -5.62 -16.92
N ASP A 110 10.43 -5.01 -17.52
CA ASP A 110 10.57 -4.15 -18.70
C ASP A 110 10.81 -2.69 -18.27
N PRO A 111 12.03 -2.14 -18.49
CA PRO A 111 12.33 -0.76 -18.12
C PRO A 111 11.50 0.26 -18.91
N ALA A 112 11.18 -0.02 -20.18
CA ALA A 112 10.38 0.88 -21.00
C ALA A 112 8.95 0.99 -20.48
N TYR A 113 8.40 -0.13 -20.02
CA TYR A 113 7.09 -0.16 -19.38
C TYR A 113 7.10 0.56 -18.02
N ALA A 114 8.09 0.28 -17.16
CA ALA A 114 8.23 0.94 -15.86
C ALA A 114 8.31 2.46 -16.00
N ARG A 115 9.09 2.97 -16.96
CA ARG A 115 9.17 4.41 -17.26
C ARG A 115 7.82 5.01 -17.67
N LYS A 116 7.02 4.30 -18.47
CA LYS A 116 5.68 4.75 -18.87
C LYS A 116 4.71 4.84 -17.69
N LEU A 117 4.90 4.01 -16.67
CA LEU A 117 4.13 4.06 -15.42
C LEU A 117 4.58 5.19 -14.48
N GLY A 118 5.62 5.94 -14.85
CA GLY A 118 6.13 7.06 -14.08
C GLY A 118 7.27 6.71 -13.13
N VAL A 119 7.86 5.51 -13.25
CA VAL A 119 9.05 5.13 -12.47
C VAL A 119 10.26 5.86 -13.01
N ASP A 120 10.99 6.54 -12.12
CA ASP A 120 12.33 7.05 -12.39
C ASP A 120 13.32 5.89 -12.34
N LEU A 121 13.85 5.53 -13.54
CA LEU A 121 14.75 4.39 -13.67
C LEU A 121 16.18 4.73 -13.20
N ASP A 122 16.56 5.99 -13.21
CA ASP A 122 17.89 6.42 -12.80
C ASP A 122 18.04 6.35 -11.26
N GLU A 123 16.90 6.47 -10.55
CA GLU A 123 16.84 6.38 -9.09
C GLU A 123 16.32 5.01 -8.58
N LEU A 124 15.96 4.08 -9.48
CA LEU A 124 15.49 2.75 -9.08
C LEU A 124 16.66 1.78 -8.91
N LEU A 125 16.85 1.27 -7.70
CA LEU A 125 17.80 0.18 -7.45
C LEU A 125 17.19 -1.14 -7.92
N ILE A 126 17.91 -1.86 -8.81
CA ILE A 126 17.49 -3.17 -9.29
C ILE A 126 18.50 -4.24 -8.94
N SER A 127 18.01 -5.41 -8.55
CA SER A 127 18.81 -6.62 -8.34
C SER A 127 18.14 -7.82 -8.99
N GLN A 128 18.95 -8.66 -9.67
CA GLN A 128 18.51 -9.88 -10.35
C GLN A 128 19.26 -11.08 -9.78
N PRO A 129 18.84 -11.61 -8.63
CA PRO A 129 19.52 -12.70 -7.94
C PRO A 129 19.28 -14.06 -8.60
N ASP A 130 20.28 -14.96 -8.54
CA ASP A 130 20.18 -16.31 -9.08
C ASP A 130 19.46 -17.29 -8.14
N THR A 131 19.46 -17.01 -6.82
CA THR A 131 18.87 -17.92 -5.81
C THR A 131 17.95 -17.17 -4.85
N GLY A 132 16.99 -17.89 -4.26
CA GLY A 132 16.08 -17.33 -3.26
C GLY A 132 16.81 -16.83 -2.01
N GLU A 133 17.88 -17.51 -1.58
CA GLU A 133 18.73 -17.06 -0.45
C GLU A 133 19.39 -15.73 -0.77
N GLN A 134 19.98 -15.58 -1.95
CA GLN A 134 20.61 -14.32 -2.39
C GLN A 134 19.59 -13.18 -2.46
N ALA A 135 18.42 -13.42 -3.04
CA ALA A 135 17.33 -12.43 -3.11
C ALA A 135 16.95 -11.92 -1.72
N LEU A 136 16.74 -12.82 -0.76
CA LEU A 136 16.30 -12.49 0.58
C LEU A 136 17.39 -11.88 1.46
N GLU A 137 18.68 -12.21 1.22
CA GLU A 137 19.82 -11.56 1.89
C GLU A 137 20.04 -10.14 1.37
N ILE A 138 19.88 -9.91 0.07
CA ILE A 138 19.89 -8.55 -0.52
C ILE A 138 18.74 -7.73 0.07
N ALA A 139 17.53 -8.28 0.11
CA ALA A 139 16.38 -7.64 0.71
C ALA A 139 16.62 -7.28 2.20
N ASP A 140 17.17 -8.22 3.00
CA ASP A 140 17.50 -7.97 4.43
C ASP A 140 18.53 -6.86 4.58
N THR A 141 19.55 -6.84 3.73
CA THR A 141 20.61 -5.81 3.75
C THR A 141 20.05 -4.43 3.42
N LEU A 142 19.24 -4.32 2.36
CA LEU A 142 18.60 -3.08 1.94
C LEU A 142 17.65 -2.54 3.02
N VAL A 143 16.79 -3.38 3.56
CA VAL A 143 15.85 -3.00 4.63
C VAL A 143 16.60 -2.54 5.89
N ARG A 144 17.66 -3.24 6.31
CA ARG A 144 18.43 -2.88 7.50
C ARG A 144 19.24 -1.61 7.35
N SER A 145 19.54 -1.18 6.14
CA SER A 145 20.23 0.11 5.90
C SER A 145 19.40 1.30 6.38
N GLY A 146 18.05 1.16 6.42
CA GLY A 146 17.13 2.25 6.74
C GLY A 146 17.03 3.32 5.63
N ALA A 147 17.65 3.10 4.48
CA ALA A 147 17.69 4.06 3.38
C ALA A 147 16.64 3.78 2.28
N ILE A 148 15.90 2.66 2.39
CA ILE A 148 14.91 2.24 1.40
C ILE A 148 13.52 2.41 1.96
N ASP A 149 12.66 3.11 1.21
CA ASP A 149 11.25 3.33 1.56
C ASP A 149 10.35 2.21 1.05
N VAL A 150 10.58 1.76 -0.18
CA VAL A 150 9.81 0.68 -0.81
C VAL A 150 10.75 -0.35 -1.43
N LEU A 151 10.56 -1.61 -1.07
CA LEU A 151 11.23 -2.75 -1.67
C LEU A 151 10.20 -3.70 -2.28
N VAL A 152 10.32 -3.98 -3.56
CA VAL A 152 9.50 -4.99 -4.26
C VAL A 152 10.31 -6.25 -4.50
N VAL A 153 9.71 -7.43 -4.27
CA VAL A 153 10.26 -8.73 -4.62
C VAL A 153 9.31 -9.42 -5.60
N ASP A 154 9.73 -9.54 -6.85
CA ASP A 154 8.95 -10.13 -7.95
C ASP A 154 9.67 -11.35 -8.54
N SER A 155 9.20 -12.55 -8.32
CA SER A 155 8.11 -12.97 -7.45
C SER A 155 8.57 -14.05 -6.48
N VAL A 156 7.78 -14.27 -5.42
CA VAL A 156 8.03 -15.37 -4.46
C VAL A 156 8.13 -16.73 -5.15
N ALA A 157 7.34 -16.92 -6.23
CA ALA A 157 7.37 -18.18 -6.99
C ALA A 157 8.74 -18.48 -7.64
N ALA A 158 9.51 -17.45 -7.96
CA ALA A 158 10.83 -17.52 -8.56
C ALA A 158 11.99 -17.62 -7.54
N LEU A 159 11.70 -17.51 -6.23
CA LEU A 159 12.70 -17.66 -5.18
C LEU A 159 13.04 -19.16 -4.99
N VAL A 160 13.85 -19.68 -5.88
CA VAL A 160 14.29 -21.09 -5.85
C VAL A 160 15.42 -21.23 -4.84
N PRO A 161 15.30 -22.15 -3.85
CA PRO A 161 16.39 -22.45 -2.93
C PRO A 161 17.64 -22.98 -3.66
N ARG A 162 18.83 -22.56 -3.20
CA ARG A 162 20.10 -23.01 -3.79
C ARG A 162 20.21 -24.53 -3.88
N ALA A 163 19.80 -25.25 -2.83
CA ALA A 163 19.83 -26.70 -2.80
C ALA A 163 18.95 -27.37 -3.88
N GLU A 164 17.91 -26.66 -4.35
CA GLU A 164 17.06 -27.13 -5.46
C GLU A 164 17.74 -26.88 -6.81
N LEU A 165 18.50 -25.80 -6.95
CA LEU A 165 19.27 -25.48 -8.17
C LEU A 165 20.52 -26.39 -8.35
N GLU A 166 21.12 -26.79 -7.24
CA GLU A 166 22.31 -27.66 -7.23
C GLU A 166 21.94 -29.16 -7.31
N GLY A 167 20.64 -29.52 -7.10
CA GLY A 167 20.12 -30.85 -7.18
C GLY A 167 19.99 -31.38 -8.61
N GLU A 168 19.82 -32.70 -8.77
CA GLU A 168 19.56 -33.30 -10.07
C GLU A 168 18.10 -33.14 -10.51
N MET A 169 17.88 -33.15 -11.84
CA MET A 169 16.52 -33.10 -12.38
C MET A 169 15.69 -34.30 -11.91
N GLY A 170 14.64 -34.06 -11.15
CA GLY A 170 13.78 -35.11 -10.59
C GLY A 170 13.90 -35.29 -9.08
N ASP A 171 14.89 -34.66 -8.44
CA ASP A 171 14.99 -34.63 -6.98
C ASP A 171 13.80 -33.98 -6.32
N THR A 172 13.37 -34.57 -5.21
CA THR A 172 12.22 -34.03 -4.45
C THR A 172 12.68 -33.09 -3.34
N HIS A 173 12.46 -31.78 -3.53
CA HIS A 173 12.83 -30.73 -2.58
C HIS A 173 11.61 -30.18 -1.82
N VAL A 174 10.81 -31.06 -1.24
CA VAL A 174 9.53 -30.69 -0.60
C VAL A 174 9.74 -29.69 0.53
N GLY A 175 9.12 -28.52 0.39
CA GLY A 175 9.00 -27.50 1.44
C GLY A 175 10.25 -26.63 1.68
N LEU A 176 11.31 -26.74 0.88
CA LEU A 176 12.51 -25.89 1.04
C LEU A 176 12.17 -24.40 0.88
N GLN A 177 11.43 -24.04 -0.15
CA GLN A 177 11.00 -22.65 -0.37
C GLN A 177 10.15 -22.12 0.80
N ALA A 178 9.24 -22.93 1.36
CA ALA A 178 8.43 -22.53 2.50
C ALA A 178 9.26 -22.32 3.78
N ARG A 179 10.32 -23.12 3.98
CA ARG A 179 11.28 -22.96 5.09
C ARG A 179 12.09 -21.68 4.91
N LEU A 180 12.60 -21.44 3.72
CA LEU A 180 13.36 -20.24 3.35
C LEU A 180 12.53 -18.98 3.60
N MET A 181 11.30 -18.92 3.10
CA MET A 181 10.39 -17.80 3.33
C MET A 181 10.04 -17.60 4.82
N SER A 182 9.83 -18.69 5.56
CA SER A 182 9.55 -18.60 7.01
C SER A 182 10.74 -18.07 7.79
N GLN A 183 11.96 -18.43 7.42
CA GLN A 183 13.20 -17.95 8.04
C GLN A 183 13.44 -16.47 7.71
N ALA A 184 13.32 -16.10 6.44
CA ALA A 184 13.51 -14.74 5.98
C ALA A 184 12.51 -13.76 6.63
N LEU A 185 11.22 -14.09 6.63
CA LEU A 185 10.20 -13.21 7.20
C LEU A 185 10.36 -13.01 8.72
N ARG A 186 10.83 -14.02 9.45
CA ARG A 186 11.19 -13.86 10.88
C ARG A 186 12.30 -12.84 11.10
N LYS A 187 13.31 -12.81 10.22
CA LYS A 187 14.41 -11.84 10.27
C LYS A 187 13.94 -10.45 9.84
N LEU A 188 13.29 -10.38 8.68
CA LEU A 188 12.88 -9.14 8.02
C LEU A 188 11.86 -8.34 8.84
N THR A 189 10.89 -8.99 9.50
CA THR A 189 9.75 -8.29 10.13
C THR A 189 10.19 -7.23 11.14
N SER A 190 11.19 -7.52 11.97
CA SER A 190 11.68 -6.55 12.97
C SER A 190 12.47 -5.40 12.33
N SER A 191 13.23 -5.70 11.27
CA SER A 191 13.99 -4.71 10.52
C SER A 191 13.07 -3.79 9.72
N ILE A 192 12.07 -4.35 9.05
CA ILE A 192 11.02 -3.63 8.30
C ILE A 192 10.30 -2.62 9.19
N SER A 193 9.87 -3.04 10.39
CA SER A 193 9.17 -2.15 11.32
C SER A 193 10.06 -0.99 11.81
N ARG A 194 11.36 -1.24 12.04
CA ARG A 194 12.30 -0.21 12.52
C ARG A 194 12.77 0.75 11.44
N SER A 195 12.93 0.26 10.21
CA SER A 195 13.38 1.07 9.07
C SER A 195 12.25 1.84 8.41
N HIS A 196 10.99 1.59 8.79
CA HIS A 196 9.80 2.08 8.09
C HIS A 196 9.74 1.72 6.59
N CYS A 197 10.56 0.76 6.14
CA CYS A 197 10.55 0.26 4.78
C CYS A 197 9.27 -0.56 4.53
N MET A 198 8.56 -0.29 3.43
CA MET A 198 7.49 -1.15 2.94
C MET A 198 8.08 -2.26 2.08
N VAL A 199 7.75 -3.53 2.36
CA VAL A 199 8.20 -4.65 1.53
C VAL A 199 7.01 -5.32 0.88
N ILE A 200 6.98 -5.27 -0.45
CA ILE A 200 5.93 -5.86 -1.29
C ILE A 200 6.45 -7.18 -1.86
N PHE A 201 5.78 -8.27 -1.52
CA PHE A 201 6.00 -9.56 -2.15
C PHE A 201 4.91 -9.82 -3.21
N ILE A 202 5.32 -9.95 -4.45
CA ILE A 202 4.44 -10.42 -5.52
C ILE A 202 4.40 -11.94 -5.48
N ASN A 203 3.20 -12.53 -5.59
CA ASN A 203 3.04 -13.96 -5.49
C ASN A 203 2.08 -14.51 -6.55
N GLN A 204 2.25 -15.77 -6.87
CA GLN A 204 1.43 -16.48 -7.85
C GLN A 204 0.47 -17.44 -7.14
N ILE A 205 -0.69 -17.66 -7.76
CA ILE A 205 -1.67 -18.66 -7.30
C ILE A 205 -1.23 -20.05 -7.79
N ARG A 206 -1.36 -21.02 -6.91
CA ARG A 206 -1.20 -22.44 -7.18
C ARG A 206 -2.46 -23.19 -6.75
N MET A 207 -2.76 -24.29 -7.41
CA MET A 207 -3.91 -25.13 -7.09
C MET A 207 -3.45 -26.31 -6.24
N LYS A 208 -4.09 -26.52 -5.09
CA LYS A 208 -3.88 -27.71 -4.27
C LYS A 208 -4.52 -28.92 -4.92
N ILE A 209 -3.74 -29.96 -5.12
CA ILE A 209 -4.24 -31.25 -5.65
C ILE A 209 -5.08 -31.94 -4.58
N GLY A 210 -6.21 -32.55 -4.96
CA GLY A 210 -7.04 -33.38 -4.06
C GLY A 210 -8.00 -32.62 -3.14
N VAL A 211 -8.16 -31.30 -3.28
CA VAL A 211 -9.16 -30.53 -2.53
C VAL A 211 -10.51 -30.64 -3.25
N MET A 212 -11.41 -31.48 -2.72
CA MET A 212 -12.76 -31.66 -3.26
C MET A 212 -13.76 -30.62 -2.75
N PHE A 213 -13.53 -30.04 -1.55
CA PHE A 213 -14.39 -29.04 -0.93
C PHE A 213 -13.60 -27.83 -0.44
N GLY A 214 -14.19 -26.62 -0.57
CA GLY A 214 -13.55 -25.36 -0.20
C GLY A 214 -12.71 -24.76 -1.32
N ASN A 215 -11.88 -23.76 -1.00
CA ASN A 215 -11.04 -23.07 -2.00
C ASN A 215 -9.70 -23.83 -2.20
N PRO A 216 -9.46 -24.41 -3.38
CA PRO A 216 -8.19 -25.07 -3.69
C PRO A 216 -7.02 -24.11 -3.91
N GLU A 217 -7.27 -22.83 -4.10
CA GLU A 217 -6.23 -21.85 -4.39
C GLU A 217 -5.32 -21.62 -3.17
N THR A 218 -4.03 -21.56 -3.44
CA THR A 218 -2.98 -21.21 -2.47
C THR A 218 -1.91 -20.39 -3.15
N THR A 219 -1.07 -19.71 -2.38
CA THR A 219 0.08 -18.96 -2.89
C THR A 219 1.38 -19.76 -2.73
N SER A 220 2.41 -19.48 -3.57
CA SER A 220 3.75 -20.08 -3.46
C SER A 220 4.45 -19.66 -2.15
N GLY A 221 5.51 -20.37 -1.74
CA GLY A 221 6.29 -20.05 -0.55
C GLY A 221 5.63 -20.42 0.79
N GLY A 222 4.58 -21.26 0.78
CA GLY A 222 3.92 -21.76 1.99
C GLY A 222 2.99 -20.74 2.65
N ASN A 223 2.82 -20.86 3.98
CA ASN A 223 1.87 -20.03 4.73
C ASN A 223 2.50 -18.79 5.42
N ALA A 224 3.83 -18.63 5.36
CA ALA A 224 4.51 -17.59 6.12
C ALA A 224 3.99 -16.18 5.78
N LEU A 225 3.88 -15.82 4.49
CA LEU A 225 3.35 -14.53 4.06
C LEU A 225 1.91 -14.28 4.54
N LYS A 226 1.07 -15.31 4.62
CA LYS A 226 -0.30 -15.16 5.13
C LYS A 226 -0.34 -14.66 6.58
N PHE A 227 0.66 -15.02 7.39
CA PHE A 227 0.75 -14.59 8.78
C PHE A 227 1.48 -13.25 8.92
N TYR A 228 2.64 -13.09 8.25
CA TYR A 228 3.51 -11.91 8.42
C TYR A 228 2.98 -10.66 7.69
N SER A 229 2.32 -10.79 6.55
CA SER A 229 1.75 -9.63 5.84
C SER A 229 0.72 -8.88 6.69
N SER A 230 0.78 -7.56 6.63
CA SER A 230 -0.23 -6.66 7.20
C SER A 230 -1.38 -6.41 6.24
N VAL A 231 -1.09 -6.36 4.94
CA VAL A 231 -2.07 -6.24 3.87
C VAL A 231 -1.86 -7.37 2.87
N ARG A 232 -2.95 -7.96 2.38
CA ARG A 232 -2.96 -8.94 1.28
C ARG A 232 -4.00 -8.55 0.25
N LEU A 233 -3.55 -8.43 -0.99
CA LEU A 233 -4.36 -8.04 -2.14
C LEU A 233 -4.48 -9.21 -3.12
N ASP A 234 -5.71 -9.64 -3.40
CA ASP A 234 -6.03 -10.58 -4.48
C ASP A 234 -6.42 -9.76 -5.70
N ILE A 235 -5.58 -9.79 -6.74
CA ILE A 235 -5.77 -9.02 -7.98
C ILE A 235 -6.14 -9.95 -9.12
N ARG A 236 -7.23 -9.62 -9.84
CA ARG A 236 -7.77 -10.46 -10.91
C ARG A 236 -8.25 -9.61 -12.09
N ARG A 237 -7.92 -10.06 -13.29
CA ARG A 237 -8.55 -9.57 -14.51
C ARG A 237 -9.99 -10.08 -14.56
N ILE A 238 -10.95 -9.19 -14.78
CA ILE A 238 -12.38 -9.52 -14.87
C ILE A 238 -12.99 -9.26 -16.25
N GLY A 239 -12.33 -8.45 -17.09
CA GLY A 239 -12.78 -8.13 -18.43
C GLY A 239 -11.67 -7.59 -19.32
N ALA A 240 -11.94 -7.48 -20.61
CA ALA A 240 -11.10 -6.80 -21.58
C ALA A 240 -11.74 -5.46 -21.94
N ILE A 241 -10.93 -4.40 -21.98
CA ILE A 241 -11.35 -3.09 -22.50
C ILE A 241 -11.00 -3.06 -23.97
N LYS A 242 -11.99 -2.74 -24.80
CA LYS A 242 -11.84 -2.70 -26.25
C LYS A 242 -12.06 -1.29 -26.77
N ASP A 243 -11.23 -0.91 -27.72
CA ASP A 243 -11.50 0.22 -28.61
C ASP A 243 -11.75 -0.36 -30.01
N ARG A 244 -13.01 -0.35 -30.44
CA ARG A 244 -13.51 -1.07 -31.61
C ARG A 244 -13.20 -2.56 -31.53
N ASP A 245 -12.32 -3.09 -32.40
CA ASP A 245 -11.92 -4.50 -32.44
C ASP A 245 -10.65 -4.80 -31.62
N ASP A 246 -9.89 -3.77 -31.23
CA ASP A 246 -8.63 -3.92 -30.50
C ASP A 246 -8.83 -3.96 -28.99
N VAL A 247 -8.10 -4.86 -28.33
CA VAL A 247 -8.03 -4.91 -26.86
C VAL A 247 -6.97 -3.93 -26.39
N VAL A 248 -7.41 -2.84 -25.77
CA VAL A 248 -6.53 -1.73 -25.31
C VAL A 248 -6.23 -1.76 -23.83
N GLY A 249 -6.90 -2.64 -23.09
CA GLY A 249 -6.69 -2.73 -21.63
C GLY A 249 -7.48 -3.85 -20.99
N ASN A 250 -7.39 -3.91 -19.66
CA ASN A 250 -8.09 -4.87 -18.84
C ASN A 250 -8.83 -4.19 -17.71
N GLN A 251 -10.07 -4.58 -17.48
CA GLN A 251 -10.76 -4.29 -16.24
C GLN A 251 -10.25 -5.25 -15.17
N THR A 252 -9.79 -4.69 -14.08
CA THR A 252 -9.11 -5.41 -13.00
C THR A 252 -9.87 -5.22 -11.70
N ARG A 253 -10.01 -6.31 -10.94
CA ARG A 253 -10.61 -6.31 -9.61
C ARG A 253 -9.54 -6.63 -8.58
N VAL A 254 -9.46 -5.80 -7.53
CA VAL A 254 -8.61 -6.03 -6.36
C VAL A 254 -9.48 -6.23 -5.13
N LYS A 255 -9.29 -7.34 -4.45
CA LYS A 255 -9.91 -7.63 -3.15
C LYS A 255 -8.88 -7.49 -2.04
N VAL A 256 -9.18 -6.67 -1.04
CA VAL A 256 -8.39 -6.55 0.18
C VAL A 256 -8.73 -7.72 1.10
N VAL A 257 -7.98 -8.82 0.97
CA VAL A 257 -8.27 -10.08 1.69
C VAL A 257 -7.88 -10.01 3.16
N LYS A 258 -6.81 -9.24 3.44
CA LYS A 258 -6.31 -9.00 4.80
C LYS A 258 -5.88 -7.54 4.92
N ASN A 259 -6.25 -6.91 6.02
CA ASN A 259 -5.81 -5.57 6.37
C ASN A 259 -5.73 -5.46 7.90
N LYS A 260 -4.55 -5.09 8.42
CA LYS A 260 -4.32 -4.89 9.87
C LYS A 260 -4.43 -3.43 10.29
N VAL A 261 -4.59 -2.50 9.33
CA VAL A 261 -4.62 -1.05 9.59
C VAL A 261 -6.01 -0.44 9.37
N ALA A 262 -6.93 -1.18 8.71
CA ALA A 262 -8.33 -0.79 8.52
C ALA A 262 -9.20 -2.03 8.29
N PRO A 263 -10.54 -1.93 8.26
CA PRO A 263 -11.43 -3.05 7.97
C PRO A 263 -11.14 -3.70 6.62
N PRO A 264 -10.90 -5.04 6.56
CA PRO A 264 -10.63 -5.77 5.33
C PRO A 264 -11.90 -6.06 4.50
N PHE A 265 -11.73 -6.87 3.44
CA PHE A 265 -12.74 -7.43 2.54
C PHE A 265 -13.41 -6.45 1.59
N LYS A 266 -12.89 -5.22 1.49
CA LYS A 266 -13.32 -4.29 0.46
C LYS A 266 -12.85 -4.78 -0.92
N VAL A 267 -13.64 -4.46 -1.95
CA VAL A 267 -13.38 -4.81 -3.35
C VAL A 267 -13.38 -3.54 -4.17
N VAL A 268 -12.39 -3.40 -5.02
CA VAL A 268 -12.24 -2.26 -5.93
C VAL A 268 -12.05 -2.76 -7.35
N GLU A 269 -12.59 -2.04 -8.31
CA GLU A 269 -12.42 -2.31 -9.73
C GLU A 269 -11.88 -1.05 -10.41
N PHE A 270 -10.88 -1.23 -11.25
CA PHE A 270 -10.28 -0.16 -12.04
C PHE A 270 -9.77 -0.71 -13.38
N ASP A 271 -9.53 0.21 -14.31
CA ASP A 271 -9.02 -0.08 -15.63
C ASP A 271 -7.50 -0.02 -15.65
N ILE A 272 -6.84 -1.06 -16.19
CA ILE A 272 -5.41 -1.05 -16.54
C ILE A 272 -5.31 -0.96 -18.06
N MET A 273 -4.81 0.16 -18.56
CA MET A 273 -4.58 0.40 -19.99
C MET A 273 -3.20 -0.11 -20.40
N TYR A 274 -3.11 -0.74 -21.56
CA TYR A 274 -1.83 -1.26 -22.05
C TYR A 274 -0.88 -0.13 -22.42
N GLY A 275 0.30 -0.17 -21.81
CA GLY A 275 1.33 0.85 -21.99
C GLY A 275 1.16 2.12 -21.16
N GLU A 276 0.05 2.28 -20.44
CA GLU A 276 -0.25 3.47 -19.60
C GLU A 276 -0.45 3.12 -18.13
N GLY A 277 -0.84 1.85 -17.82
CA GLY A 277 -1.11 1.39 -16.48
C GLY A 277 -2.52 1.73 -15.98
N ILE A 278 -2.65 2.02 -14.68
CA ILE A 278 -3.94 2.30 -14.04
C ILE A 278 -4.51 3.62 -14.56
N SER A 279 -5.77 3.59 -15.01
CA SER A 279 -6.47 4.76 -15.56
C SER A 279 -6.93 5.70 -14.44
N LYS A 280 -6.02 6.55 -13.94
CA LYS A 280 -6.31 7.49 -12.85
C LYS A 280 -7.51 8.40 -13.14
N THR A 281 -7.58 8.96 -14.35
CA THR A 281 -8.71 9.83 -14.77
C THR A 281 -10.04 9.08 -14.85
N GLY A 282 -10.00 7.79 -15.18
CA GLY A 282 -11.19 6.93 -15.15
C GLY A 282 -11.72 6.78 -13.72
N GLU A 283 -10.84 6.49 -12.77
CA GLU A 283 -11.21 6.38 -11.35
C GLU A 283 -11.72 7.72 -10.78
N LEU A 284 -11.08 8.86 -11.14
CA LEU A 284 -11.54 10.19 -10.72
C LEU A 284 -12.97 10.46 -11.16
N LEU A 285 -13.34 10.10 -12.39
CA LEU A 285 -14.72 10.25 -12.86
C LEU A 285 -15.69 9.35 -12.11
N ASP A 286 -15.35 8.07 -11.95
CA ASP A 286 -16.25 7.09 -11.35
C ASP A 286 -16.44 7.39 -9.84
N HIS A 287 -15.37 7.66 -9.11
CA HIS A 287 -15.44 8.05 -7.70
C HIS A 287 -16.01 9.45 -7.51
N GLY A 288 -15.71 10.40 -8.39
CA GLY A 288 -16.28 11.75 -8.36
C GLY A 288 -17.81 11.76 -8.53
N VAL A 289 -18.31 10.92 -9.45
CA VAL A 289 -19.76 10.75 -9.61
C VAL A 289 -20.38 10.07 -8.39
N ASN A 290 -19.76 9.02 -7.86
CA ASN A 290 -20.26 8.32 -6.67
C ASN A 290 -20.27 9.21 -5.42
N ALA A 291 -19.32 10.12 -5.30
CA ALA A 291 -19.23 11.08 -4.21
C ALA A 291 -20.08 12.35 -4.42
N GLY A 292 -20.75 12.49 -5.58
CA GLY A 292 -21.53 13.67 -5.92
C GLY A 292 -20.69 14.93 -6.19
N ILE A 293 -19.39 14.77 -6.41
CA ILE A 293 -18.44 15.87 -6.73
C ILE A 293 -18.48 16.16 -8.24
N VAL A 294 -18.59 15.12 -9.06
CA VAL A 294 -18.80 15.22 -10.50
C VAL A 294 -20.25 14.87 -10.80
N GLU A 295 -20.95 15.77 -11.47
CA GLU A 295 -22.34 15.56 -11.88
C GLU A 295 -22.39 14.78 -13.18
N LYS A 296 -23.28 13.77 -13.25
CA LYS A 296 -23.56 13.02 -14.47
C LYS A 296 -25.03 13.16 -14.85
N SER A 297 -25.29 13.80 -16.00
CA SER A 297 -26.64 13.95 -16.56
C SER A 297 -26.69 13.33 -17.95
N GLY A 298 -27.31 12.15 -18.05
CA GLY A 298 -27.29 11.34 -19.27
C GLY A 298 -25.85 10.97 -19.68
N SER A 299 -25.43 11.43 -20.86
CA SER A 299 -24.06 11.24 -21.36
C SER A 299 -23.08 12.35 -20.96
N TRP A 300 -23.56 13.42 -20.33
CA TRP A 300 -22.74 14.57 -19.98
C TRP A 300 -22.16 14.46 -18.54
N PHE A 301 -20.90 14.83 -18.43
CA PHE A 301 -20.21 15.02 -17.16
C PHE A 301 -19.97 16.50 -16.93
N SER A 302 -20.18 16.96 -15.69
CA SER A 302 -19.97 18.35 -15.29
C SER A 302 -19.27 18.41 -13.93
N TYR A 303 -18.45 19.42 -13.75
CA TYR A 303 -17.78 19.75 -12.50
C TYR A 303 -17.88 21.25 -12.26
N ASP A 304 -18.32 21.67 -11.09
CA ASP A 304 -18.50 23.08 -10.70
C ASP A 304 -19.32 23.89 -11.73
N SER A 305 -20.44 23.32 -12.18
CA SER A 305 -21.33 23.87 -13.22
C SER A 305 -20.72 23.96 -14.63
N GLN A 306 -19.47 23.52 -14.82
CA GLN A 306 -18.79 23.45 -16.12
C GLN A 306 -18.92 22.05 -16.74
N ARG A 307 -19.29 21.97 -18.02
CA ARG A 307 -19.26 20.70 -18.74
C ARG A 307 -17.82 20.27 -19.02
N ILE A 308 -17.44 19.08 -18.56
CA ILE A 308 -16.09 18.51 -18.74
C ILE A 308 -16.03 17.47 -19.86
N GLY A 309 -17.16 16.97 -20.33
CA GLY A 309 -17.19 16.08 -21.51
C GLY A 309 -18.53 15.41 -21.75
N GLN A 310 -18.79 15.06 -23.02
CA GLN A 310 -19.87 14.17 -23.40
C GLN A 310 -19.31 12.77 -23.61
N GLY A 311 -19.75 11.81 -22.79
CA GLY A 311 -19.19 10.45 -22.71
C GLY A 311 -17.92 10.37 -21.84
N ARG A 312 -17.66 9.16 -21.31
CA ARG A 312 -16.57 8.87 -20.35
C ARG A 312 -15.20 9.21 -20.94
N GLU A 313 -14.94 8.85 -22.19
CA GLU A 313 -13.63 9.06 -22.83
C GLU A 313 -13.31 10.55 -23.07
N ASN A 314 -14.31 11.37 -23.43
CA ASN A 314 -14.09 12.80 -23.57
C ASN A 314 -13.85 13.49 -22.22
N ALA A 315 -14.55 13.05 -21.17
CA ALA A 315 -14.34 13.57 -19.82
C ALA A 315 -12.96 13.15 -19.26
N LYS A 316 -12.50 11.91 -19.52
CA LYS A 316 -11.13 11.47 -19.18
C LYS A 316 -10.08 12.35 -19.87
N ARG A 317 -10.24 12.61 -21.17
CA ARG A 317 -9.32 13.46 -21.92
C ARG A 317 -9.28 14.89 -21.38
N PHE A 318 -10.44 15.47 -21.05
CA PHE A 318 -10.49 16.77 -20.41
C PHE A 318 -9.68 16.81 -19.10
N LEU A 319 -9.82 15.79 -18.26
CA LEU A 319 -9.06 15.71 -17.00
C LEU A 319 -7.55 15.50 -17.21
N LEU A 320 -7.14 14.81 -18.29
CA LEU A 320 -5.73 14.70 -18.68
C LEU A 320 -5.15 16.05 -19.12
N GLU A 321 -5.93 16.85 -19.84
CA GLU A 321 -5.52 18.17 -20.34
C GLU A 321 -5.61 19.27 -19.25
N ASN A 322 -6.43 19.06 -18.22
CA ASN A 322 -6.69 20.01 -17.14
C ASN A 322 -6.35 19.37 -15.77
N THR A 323 -5.05 19.23 -15.52
CA THR A 323 -4.53 18.56 -14.31
C THR A 323 -4.94 19.23 -13.01
N GLU A 324 -5.02 20.57 -12.97
CA GLU A 324 -5.49 21.33 -11.79
C GLU A 324 -6.93 20.96 -11.39
N VAL A 325 -7.81 20.76 -12.38
CA VAL A 325 -9.19 20.31 -12.13
C VAL A 325 -9.18 18.87 -11.63
N ALA A 326 -8.37 18.00 -12.23
CA ALA A 326 -8.23 16.61 -11.81
C ALA A 326 -7.73 16.50 -10.36
N ASP A 327 -6.71 17.27 -10.00
CA ASP A 327 -6.13 17.31 -8.65
C ASP A 327 -7.15 17.83 -7.63
N THR A 328 -7.92 18.87 -7.99
CA THR A 328 -8.98 19.40 -7.11
C THR A 328 -10.09 18.38 -6.89
N ILE A 329 -10.48 17.64 -7.92
CA ILE A 329 -11.48 16.56 -7.80
C ILE A 329 -10.93 15.46 -6.91
N GLU A 330 -9.67 15.03 -7.11
CA GLU A 330 -9.02 14.01 -6.29
C GLU A 330 -8.99 14.43 -4.82
N LEU A 331 -8.57 15.66 -4.52
CA LEU A 331 -8.51 16.20 -3.17
C LEU A 331 -9.88 16.10 -2.49
N ARG A 332 -10.94 16.60 -3.13
CA ARG A 332 -12.31 16.54 -2.61
C ARG A 332 -12.80 15.11 -2.38
N ILE A 333 -12.43 14.17 -3.26
CA ILE A 333 -12.78 12.76 -3.07
C ILE A 333 -12.07 12.19 -1.84
N ARG A 334 -10.78 12.50 -1.66
CA ARG A 334 -9.99 12.06 -0.49
C ARG A 334 -10.51 12.67 0.81
N GLU A 335 -10.89 13.93 0.83
CA GLU A 335 -11.55 14.61 1.96
C GLU A 335 -12.87 13.91 2.32
N ASN A 336 -13.73 13.68 1.34
CA ASN A 336 -15.02 13.03 1.55
C ASN A 336 -14.87 11.58 2.04
N ALA A 337 -13.81 10.90 1.64
CA ALA A 337 -13.48 9.56 2.13
C ALA A 337 -12.82 9.55 3.52
N GLY A 338 -12.52 10.69 4.12
CA GLY A 338 -11.85 10.80 5.42
C GLY A 338 -10.39 10.37 5.38
N LEU A 339 -9.72 10.49 4.24
CA LEU A 339 -8.33 10.08 4.06
C LEU A 339 -7.30 11.16 4.40
N LEU A 340 -7.76 12.40 4.60
CA LEU A 340 -6.87 13.51 4.98
C LEU A 340 -6.84 13.66 6.50
N ALA A 341 -5.64 13.80 7.04
CA ALA A 341 -5.47 14.07 8.46
C ALA A 341 -5.98 15.48 8.81
N GLU A 342 -6.56 15.62 10.01
CA GLU A 342 -7.02 16.93 10.51
C GLU A 342 -5.90 18.02 10.52
N SER A 343 -4.64 17.60 10.63
CA SER A 343 -3.47 18.47 10.59
C SER A 343 -3.26 19.11 9.22
N MET A 344 -3.54 18.40 8.12
CA MET A 344 -3.45 18.94 6.76
C MET A 344 -4.60 19.90 6.45
N LEU A 345 -5.80 19.65 7.01
CA LEU A 345 -6.94 20.54 6.87
C LEU A 345 -6.71 21.89 7.61
N LYS A 346 -5.96 21.89 8.71
CA LYS A 346 -5.64 23.11 9.47
C LYS A 346 -4.51 23.93 8.81
N GLY A 347 -3.50 23.28 8.23
CA GLY A 347 -2.41 23.97 7.52
C GLY A 347 -2.87 24.75 6.28
N GLY A 348 -3.81 24.21 5.51
CA GLY A 348 -4.41 24.91 4.38
C GLY A 348 -5.28 26.12 4.75
N GLN A 349 -5.83 26.16 5.97
CA GLN A 349 -6.57 27.31 6.47
C GLN A 349 -5.65 28.44 6.99
N GLU A 350 -4.48 28.09 7.53
CA GLU A 350 -3.47 29.08 7.95
C GLU A 350 -2.76 29.73 6.77
N GLU A 351 -2.46 28.99 5.71
CA GLU A 351 -1.92 29.55 4.47
C GLU A 351 -2.92 30.45 3.74
N ALA A 352 -4.21 30.08 3.71
CA ALA A 352 -5.27 30.91 3.13
C ALA A 352 -5.54 32.17 3.97
N ALA A 353 -5.43 32.11 5.29
CA ALA A 353 -5.56 33.28 6.18
C ALA A 353 -4.35 34.20 6.09
N GLY A 354 -3.12 33.65 5.98
CA GLY A 354 -1.91 34.43 5.79
C GLY A 354 -1.82 35.14 4.43
N ALA A 355 -2.39 34.54 3.37
CA ALA A 355 -2.48 35.18 2.06
C ALA A 355 -3.52 36.33 2.04
N ALA A 356 -4.61 36.21 2.80
CA ALA A 356 -5.62 37.27 2.90
C ALA A 356 -5.16 38.49 3.73
N GLU A 357 -4.27 38.29 4.72
CA GLU A 357 -3.69 39.40 5.50
C GLU A 357 -2.57 40.16 4.76
N SER A 358 -1.86 39.52 3.81
CA SER A 358 -0.82 40.16 3.01
C SER A 358 -1.38 41.06 1.90
N ASP A 359 -2.60 40.83 1.42
CA ASP A 359 -3.24 41.64 0.39
C ASP A 359 -3.93 42.89 0.97
N GLY A 360 -4.21 42.89 2.28
CA GLY A 360 -4.83 44.04 2.99
C GLY A 360 -3.83 45.13 3.45
N ALA A 361 -2.53 44.92 3.32
CA ALA A 361 -1.49 45.83 3.85
C ALA A 361 -0.87 46.77 2.82
N GLN A 362 -1.35 46.80 1.58
CA GLN A 362 -0.79 47.65 0.50
C GLN A 362 -1.71 48.83 0.06
N GLU A 363 -2.87 49.07 0.69
CA GLU A 363 -3.68 50.27 0.46
C GLU A 363 -3.65 51.18 1.69
N GLY A 364 -2.64 52.03 1.79
CA GLY A 364 -2.67 53.03 2.87
C GLY A 364 -1.35 53.81 3.05
N VAL A 365 -0.69 54.29 1.98
CA VAL A 365 0.20 55.45 2.10
C VAL A 365 0.21 56.19 0.74
N ALA A 366 -0.75 57.12 0.60
CA ALA A 366 -0.62 58.26 -0.31
C ALA A 366 -1.49 59.36 0.26
N ASP A 367 -0.87 60.23 1.05
CA ASP A 367 -0.98 61.69 1.04
C ASP A 367 0.00 62.31 2.05
#